data_6001dcbd381c53e38836fa866bce3eb9
#
_entry.id   6001dcbd381c53e38836fa866bce3eb9
#
_cell.length_a   1.000
_cell.length_b   1.000
_cell.length_c   1.000
_cell.angle_alpha   90.00
_cell.angle_beta   90.00
_cell.angle_gamma   90.00
#
_symmetry.space_group_name_H-M   'P 1'
#
loop_
_entity.id
_entity.type
_entity.pdbx_description
1 polymer ?
#
loop_
_entity_poly.entity_id
_entity_poly.type
_entity_poly.pdbx_seq_one_letter_code
_entity_poly.pdbx_strand_id
1 'polypeptide(L)'
;MNTLTKVLAGLLAISAFWLWWVIDDYDKLSKDYNTATNQLSQQININKDYQARITRLNQLDIKYTQELASAKNEIDTLRDAVNSGSKRVYVKAECPAVTKNSTESGSNEATARLNKAVEQDYLRLREMIVENEKQTLYLQDYIRAECLK
;
A
#
# COMPACT_ATOMS: atom_id res chain seq x y z
N MET A 1 85.79 0.74 4.00
CA MET A 1 84.43 1.31 3.72
C MET A 1 84.47 2.73 4.25
N ASN A 2 84.50 3.70 3.37
CA ASN A 2 84.68 5.11 3.67
C ASN A 2 83.50 5.65 4.46
N THR A 3 83.72 6.56 5.38
CA THR A 3 82.73 7.25 6.20
C THR A 3 81.55 7.80 5.34
N LEU A 4 81.88 8.27 4.13
CA LEU A 4 80.99 8.80 3.18
C LEU A 4 79.97 7.75 2.68
N THR A 5 80.37 6.49 2.46
CA THR A 5 79.46 5.38 2.02
C THR A 5 78.52 4.94 3.15
N LYS A 6 78.93 5.05 4.42
CA LYS A 6 78.03 4.75 5.56
C LYS A 6 76.96 5.81 5.74
N VAL A 7 77.30 7.09 5.56
CA VAL A 7 76.31 8.19 5.60
C VAL A 7 75.31 8.10 4.44
N LEU A 8 75.78 7.80 3.25
CA LEU A 8 74.89 7.65 2.06
C LEU A 8 73.93 6.48 2.26
N ALA A 9 74.39 5.33 2.75
CA ALA A 9 73.58 4.17 3.06
C ALA A 9 72.50 4.47 4.15
N GLY A 10 72.85 5.25 5.16
CA GLY A 10 71.92 5.70 6.19
C GLY A 10 70.82 6.58 5.67
N LEU A 11 71.16 7.54 4.80
CA LEU A 11 70.18 8.42 4.15
C LEU A 11 69.22 7.63 3.23
N LEU A 12 69.70 6.64 2.49
CA LEU A 12 68.86 5.76 1.66
C LEU A 12 67.92 4.89 2.49
N ALA A 13 68.40 4.38 3.63
CA ALA A 13 67.52 3.59 4.53
C ALA A 13 66.39 4.44 5.14
N ILE A 14 66.69 5.67 5.56
CA ILE A 14 65.70 6.59 6.09
C ILE A 14 64.68 6.98 4.99
N SER A 15 65.11 7.28 3.77
CA SER A 15 64.20 7.62 2.69
C SER A 15 63.31 6.44 2.27
N ALA A 16 63.86 5.22 2.26
CA ALA A 16 63.08 4.00 1.96
C ALA A 16 62.03 3.72 3.05
N PHE A 17 62.39 3.89 4.32
CA PHE A 17 61.46 3.76 5.45
C PHE A 17 60.31 4.81 5.36
N TRP A 18 60.66 6.04 5.02
CA TRP A 18 59.70 7.13 4.87
C TRP A 18 58.74 6.88 3.71
N LEU A 19 59.22 6.42 2.56
CA LEU A 19 58.40 6.02 1.41
C LEU A 19 57.46 4.87 1.74
N TRP A 20 57.96 3.85 2.45
CA TRP A 20 57.14 2.71 2.88
C TRP A 20 55.99 3.16 3.79
N TRP A 21 56.27 4.07 4.75
CA TRP A 21 55.25 4.61 5.65
C TRP A 21 54.18 5.44 4.90
N VAL A 22 54.60 6.27 3.94
CA VAL A 22 53.70 7.08 3.11
C VAL A 22 52.83 6.19 2.23
N ILE A 23 53.36 5.12 1.67
CA ILE A 23 52.58 4.17 0.84
C ILE A 23 51.50 3.44 1.67
N ASP A 24 51.84 2.99 2.88
CA ASP A 24 50.90 2.33 3.80
C ASP A 24 49.75 3.27 4.20
N ASP A 25 50.04 4.55 4.44
CA ASP A 25 49.04 5.56 4.78
C ASP A 25 48.12 5.89 3.56
N TYR A 26 48.71 5.91 2.38
CA TYR A 26 47.94 6.10 1.11
C TYR A 26 47.01 4.93 0.85
N ASP A 27 47.43 3.71 1.09
CA ASP A 27 46.61 2.50 0.91
C ASP A 27 45.45 2.46 1.90
N LYS A 28 45.66 2.88 3.16
CA LYS A 28 44.57 3.02 4.14
C LYS A 28 43.54 4.06 3.70
N LEU A 29 44.01 5.25 3.31
CA LEU A 29 43.12 6.33 2.87
C LEU A 29 42.31 5.92 1.64
N SER A 30 42.92 5.21 0.67
CA SER A 30 42.23 4.69 -0.52
C SER A 30 41.17 3.67 -0.15
N LYS A 31 41.42 2.77 0.80
CA LYS A 31 40.46 1.80 1.30
C LYS A 31 39.29 2.50 2.02
N ASP A 32 39.57 3.46 2.87
CA ASP A 32 38.58 4.23 3.60
C ASP A 32 37.67 5.03 2.64
N TYR A 33 38.27 5.67 1.65
CA TYR A 33 37.53 6.37 0.58
C TYR A 33 36.62 5.44 -0.20
N ASN A 34 37.12 4.28 -0.63
CA ASN A 34 36.35 3.30 -1.35
C ASN A 34 35.21 2.73 -0.47
N THR A 35 35.48 2.50 0.81
CA THR A 35 34.47 2.03 1.76
C THR A 35 33.37 3.08 1.96
N ALA A 36 33.75 4.34 2.18
CA ALA A 36 32.81 5.45 2.33
C ALA A 36 31.96 5.65 1.07
N THR A 37 32.57 5.59 -0.11
CA THR A 37 31.86 5.71 -1.39
C THR A 37 30.86 4.57 -1.60
N ASN A 38 31.25 3.34 -1.27
CA ASN A 38 30.37 2.18 -1.35
C ASN A 38 29.20 2.29 -0.37
N GLN A 39 29.44 2.72 0.86
CA GLN A 39 28.38 2.95 1.85
C GLN A 39 27.41 4.06 1.41
N LEU A 40 27.95 5.15 0.85
CA LEU A 40 27.13 6.23 0.32
C LEU A 40 26.24 5.73 -0.84
N SER A 41 26.82 4.97 -1.76
CA SER A 41 26.08 4.36 -2.88
C SER A 41 24.97 3.43 -2.38
N GLN A 42 25.24 2.60 -1.38
CA GLN A 42 24.23 1.75 -0.75
C GLN A 42 23.11 2.58 -0.10
N GLN A 43 23.45 3.64 0.62
CA GLN A 43 22.46 4.52 1.24
C GLN A 43 21.59 5.25 0.21
N ILE A 44 22.17 5.69 -0.90
CA ILE A 44 21.43 6.31 -2.00
C ILE A 44 20.42 5.30 -2.59
N ASN A 45 20.84 4.06 -2.80
CA ASN A 45 19.95 3.02 -3.33
C ASN A 45 18.81 2.67 -2.36
N ILE A 46 19.11 2.54 -1.07
CA ILE A 46 18.11 2.34 -0.02
C ILE A 46 17.11 3.51 0.00
N ASN A 47 17.60 4.75 -0.06
CA ASN A 47 16.73 5.93 -0.06
C ASN A 47 15.83 5.99 -1.29
N LYS A 48 16.35 5.65 -2.47
CA LYS A 48 15.54 5.53 -3.70
C LYS A 48 14.46 4.45 -3.57
N ASP A 49 14.77 3.30 -2.97
CA ASP A 49 13.77 2.25 -2.73
C ASP A 49 12.68 2.74 -1.77
N TYR A 50 13.05 3.41 -0.67
CA TYR A 50 12.07 4.01 0.25
C TYR A 50 11.17 5.03 -0.45
N GLN A 51 11.73 5.91 -1.27
CA GLN A 51 10.94 6.90 -2.02
C GLN A 51 9.96 6.23 -3.00
N ALA A 52 10.41 5.19 -3.69
CA ALA A 52 9.56 4.42 -4.60
C ALA A 52 8.43 3.70 -3.85
N ARG A 53 8.72 3.18 -2.64
CA ARG A 53 7.71 2.54 -1.78
C ARG A 53 6.69 3.56 -1.29
N ILE A 54 7.12 4.72 -0.78
CA ILE A 54 6.23 5.80 -0.33
C ILE A 54 5.32 6.24 -1.47
N THR A 55 5.87 6.45 -2.67
CA THR A 55 5.08 6.85 -3.84
C THR A 55 4.01 5.80 -4.19
N ARG A 56 4.37 4.53 -4.15
CA ARG A 56 3.45 3.42 -4.43
C ARG A 56 2.34 3.33 -3.38
N LEU A 57 2.67 3.46 -2.09
CA LEU A 57 1.69 3.47 -1.01
C LEU A 57 0.73 4.65 -1.11
N ASN A 58 1.24 5.84 -1.44
CA ASN A 58 0.39 7.02 -1.66
C ASN A 58 -0.57 6.83 -2.84
N GLN A 59 -0.11 6.22 -3.94
CA GLN A 59 -0.97 5.90 -5.08
C GLN A 59 -2.06 4.89 -4.71
N LEU A 60 -1.71 3.89 -3.91
CA LEU A 60 -2.65 2.91 -3.40
C LEU A 60 -3.72 3.56 -2.50
N ASP A 61 -3.30 4.40 -1.59
CA ASP A 61 -4.17 5.14 -0.67
C ASP A 61 -5.15 6.06 -1.44
N ILE A 62 -4.63 6.85 -2.38
CA ILE A 62 -5.45 7.72 -3.23
C ILE A 62 -6.49 6.91 -4.01
N LYS A 63 -6.08 5.79 -4.63
CA LYS A 63 -6.97 4.92 -5.40
C LYS A 63 -8.14 4.44 -4.55
N TYR A 64 -7.86 3.81 -3.40
CA TYR A 64 -8.91 3.23 -2.57
C TYR A 64 -9.78 4.26 -1.88
N THR A 65 -9.21 5.41 -1.51
CA THR A 65 -9.98 6.55 -0.98
C THR A 65 -10.95 7.09 -2.02
N GLN A 66 -10.54 7.24 -3.27
CA GLN A 66 -11.41 7.70 -4.35
C GLN A 66 -12.50 6.67 -4.69
N GLU A 67 -12.14 5.38 -4.75
CA GLU A 67 -13.11 4.31 -5.01
C GLU A 67 -14.16 4.20 -3.89
N LEU A 68 -13.73 4.35 -2.63
CA LEU A 68 -14.65 4.35 -1.49
C LEU A 68 -15.57 5.57 -1.51
N ALA A 69 -15.05 6.76 -1.80
CA ALA A 69 -15.84 7.99 -1.93
C ALA A 69 -16.87 7.88 -3.06
N SER A 70 -16.48 7.33 -4.21
CA SER A 70 -17.39 7.07 -5.34
C SER A 70 -18.50 6.12 -4.96
N ALA A 71 -18.19 5.01 -4.31
CA ALA A 71 -19.18 4.03 -3.87
C ALA A 71 -20.15 4.60 -2.81
N LYS A 72 -19.65 5.41 -1.88
CA LYS A 72 -20.51 6.12 -0.90
C LYS A 72 -21.45 7.09 -1.58
N ASN A 73 -20.98 7.88 -2.55
CA ASN A 73 -21.83 8.79 -3.34
C ASN A 73 -22.94 8.05 -4.12
N GLU A 74 -22.62 6.87 -4.67
CA GLU A 74 -23.64 6.02 -5.32
C GLU A 74 -24.73 5.56 -4.34
N ILE A 75 -24.33 5.14 -3.14
CA ILE A 75 -25.27 4.71 -2.10
C ILE A 75 -26.12 5.89 -1.61
N ASP A 76 -25.55 7.07 -1.45
CA ASP A 76 -26.29 8.27 -1.07
C ASP A 76 -27.31 8.67 -2.17
N THR A 77 -26.92 8.62 -3.43
CA THR A 77 -27.83 8.84 -4.57
C THR A 77 -28.99 7.80 -4.57
N LEU A 78 -28.69 6.54 -4.26
CA LEU A 78 -29.73 5.51 -4.13
C LEU A 78 -30.64 5.78 -2.92
N ARG A 79 -30.08 6.23 -1.80
CA ARG A 79 -30.84 6.59 -0.59
C ARG A 79 -31.80 7.73 -0.87
N ASP A 80 -31.35 8.76 -1.58
CA ASP A 80 -32.20 9.89 -1.98
C ASP A 80 -33.28 9.45 -2.95
N ALA A 81 -32.98 8.58 -3.91
CA ALA A 81 -33.95 8.02 -4.84
C ALA A 81 -35.02 7.16 -4.13
N VAL A 82 -34.63 6.40 -3.11
CA VAL A 82 -35.57 5.62 -2.28
C VAL A 82 -36.42 6.56 -1.40
N ASN A 83 -35.82 7.58 -0.79
CA ASN A 83 -36.53 8.56 0.04
C ASN A 83 -37.54 9.37 -0.75
N SER A 84 -37.20 9.80 -1.97
CA SER A 84 -38.12 10.52 -2.87
C SER A 84 -39.16 9.61 -3.48
N GLY A 85 -39.07 8.29 -3.35
CA GLY A 85 -39.99 7.32 -3.92
C GLY A 85 -39.80 7.05 -5.41
N SER A 86 -38.75 7.63 -6.03
CA SER A 86 -38.42 7.40 -7.45
C SER A 86 -37.86 5.98 -7.69
N LYS A 87 -37.23 5.39 -6.66
CA LYS A 87 -36.82 3.97 -6.64
C LYS A 87 -37.39 3.27 -5.41
N ARG A 88 -37.60 1.96 -5.53
CA ARG A 88 -38.14 1.13 -4.44
C ARG A 88 -37.32 -0.16 -4.35
N VAL A 89 -37.20 -0.68 -3.16
CA VAL A 89 -36.55 -1.97 -2.92
C VAL A 89 -37.64 -3.04 -2.81
N TYR A 90 -37.56 -4.06 -3.64
CA TYR A 90 -38.49 -5.19 -3.66
C TYR A 90 -37.73 -6.44 -3.22
N VAL A 91 -38.40 -7.26 -2.41
CA VAL A 91 -37.90 -8.58 -2.02
C VAL A 91 -38.80 -9.63 -2.68
N LYS A 92 -38.20 -10.63 -3.33
CA LYS A 92 -38.91 -11.79 -3.77
C LYS A 92 -39.30 -12.64 -2.55
N ALA A 93 -40.60 -12.68 -2.21
CA ALA A 93 -41.10 -13.43 -1.09
C ALA A 93 -42.13 -14.44 -1.60
N GLU A 94 -42.02 -15.69 -1.12
CA GLU A 94 -43.04 -16.70 -1.29
C GLU A 94 -44.01 -16.63 -0.11
N CYS A 95 -45.26 -16.31 -0.35
CA CYS A 95 -46.27 -16.41 0.70
C CYS A 95 -46.62 -17.87 0.96
N PRO A 96 -46.59 -18.37 2.23
CA PRO A 96 -47.13 -19.70 2.50
C PRO A 96 -48.56 -19.76 2.07
N ALA A 97 -48.94 -20.83 1.35
CA ALA A 97 -50.30 -21.05 0.87
C ALA A 97 -51.27 -20.95 2.04
N VAL A 98 -52.11 -19.93 2.03
CA VAL A 98 -53.22 -19.80 2.99
C VAL A 98 -54.14 -20.99 2.77
N THR A 99 -54.31 -21.81 3.81
CA THR A 99 -55.23 -22.92 3.85
C THR A 99 -56.62 -22.45 3.33
N LYS A 100 -57.10 -23.14 2.34
CA LYS A 100 -58.34 -22.98 1.62
C LYS A 100 -59.50 -22.47 2.49
N ASN A 101 -59.88 -21.22 2.34
CA ASN A 101 -61.26 -20.72 2.50
C ASN A 101 -61.42 -19.26 2.05
N SER A 102 -60.77 -18.84 0.98
CA SER A 102 -61.17 -17.64 0.28
C SER A 102 -61.05 -17.87 -1.23
N THR A 103 -62.19 -17.87 -1.85
CA THR A 103 -62.42 -17.81 -3.29
C THR A 103 -61.88 -16.49 -3.83
N GLU A 104 -60.58 -16.45 -4.17
CA GLU A 104 -60.09 -15.55 -5.20
C GLU A 104 -58.75 -16.04 -5.71
N SER A 105 -58.83 -16.58 -6.91
CA SER A 105 -57.74 -17.04 -7.71
C SER A 105 -56.91 -15.83 -8.18
N GLY A 106 -55.76 -15.66 -7.63
CA GLY A 106 -54.77 -14.70 -8.11
C GLY A 106 -53.38 -15.22 -7.76
N SER A 107 -52.80 -16.03 -8.64
CA SER A 107 -51.39 -16.35 -8.61
C SER A 107 -50.58 -15.11 -9.00
N ASN A 108 -50.61 -14.10 -8.17
CA ASN A 108 -49.63 -13.02 -8.22
C ASN A 108 -48.47 -13.43 -7.36
N GLU A 109 -47.31 -13.65 -7.98
CA GLU A 109 -46.05 -13.56 -7.30
C GLU A 109 -46.01 -12.19 -6.60
N ALA A 110 -46.43 -12.14 -5.35
CA ALA A 110 -46.51 -10.91 -4.60
C ALA A 110 -45.09 -10.45 -4.28
N THR A 111 -44.58 -9.53 -5.05
CA THR A 111 -43.38 -8.76 -4.74
C THR A 111 -43.74 -7.94 -3.49
N ALA A 112 -43.30 -8.41 -2.33
CA ALA A 112 -43.49 -7.70 -1.06
C ALA A 112 -42.58 -6.46 -1.04
N ARG A 113 -43.20 -5.29 -0.81
CA ARG A 113 -42.48 -4.05 -0.60
C ARG A 113 -41.92 -4.03 0.81
N LEU A 114 -40.64 -3.68 0.96
CA LEU A 114 -40.02 -3.46 2.26
C LEU A 114 -40.63 -2.25 2.97
N ASN A 115 -40.68 -2.33 4.30
CA ASN A 115 -40.99 -1.18 5.14
C ASN A 115 -39.87 -0.13 5.02
N LYS A 116 -40.23 1.15 5.12
CA LYS A 116 -39.29 2.28 4.98
C LYS A 116 -38.08 2.21 5.91
N ALA A 117 -38.27 1.72 7.13
CA ALA A 117 -37.16 1.49 8.06
C ALA A 117 -36.20 0.40 7.57
N VAL A 118 -36.73 -0.71 7.04
CA VAL A 118 -35.93 -1.82 6.50
C VAL A 118 -35.21 -1.43 5.20
N GLU A 119 -35.81 -0.55 4.38
CA GLU A 119 -35.13 0.02 3.20
C GLU A 119 -33.87 0.80 3.60
N GLN A 120 -33.94 1.59 4.68
CA GLN A 120 -32.78 2.33 5.20
C GLN A 120 -31.72 1.39 5.81
N ASP A 121 -32.13 0.38 6.54
CA ASP A 121 -31.22 -0.63 7.10
C ASP A 121 -30.50 -1.40 5.98
N TYR A 122 -31.21 -1.74 4.90
CA TYR A 122 -30.60 -2.37 3.72
C TYR A 122 -29.52 -1.49 3.08
N LEU A 123 -29.80 -0.20 2.88
CA LEU A 123 -28.82 0.74 2.32
C LEU A 123 -27.61 0.93 3.23
N ARG A 124 -27.83 0.97 4.55
CA ARG A 124 -26.75 1.02 5.55
C ARG A 124 -25.88 -0.24 5.52
N LEU A 125 -26.52 -1.42 5.43
CA LEU A 125 -25.79 -2.68 5.31
C LEU A 125 -24.95 -2.73 4.03
N ARG A 126 -25.50 -2.25 2.92
CA ARG A 126 -24.77 -2.15 1.65
C ARG A 126 -23.55 -1.24 1.76
N GLU A 127 -23.67 -0.11 2.46
CA GLU A 127 -22.56 0.81 2.73
C GLU A 127 -21.44 0.12 3.52
N MET A 128 -21.79 -0.60 4.60
CA MET A 128 -20.83 -1.35 5.41
C MET A 128 -20.14 -2.48 4.63
N ILE A 129 -20.86 -3.16 3.74
CA ILE A 129 -20.29 -4.22 2.88
C ILE A 129 -19.26 -3.62 1.91
N VAL A 130 -19.59 -2.52 1.24
CA VAL A 130 -18.67 -1.85 0.31
C VAL A 130 -17.43 -1.32 1.04
N GLU A 131 -17.61 -0.74 2.22
CA GLU A 131 -16.49 -0.26 3.04
C GLU A 131 -15.55 -1.41 3.43
N ASN A 132 -16.09 -2.53 3.90
CA ASN A 132 -15.31 -3.72 4.25
C ASN A 132 -14.60 -4.34 3.02
N GLU A 133 -15.27 -4.40 1.88
CA GLU A 133 -14.67 -4.85 0.62
C GLU A 133 -13.47 -3.99 0.24
N LYS A 134 -13.61 -2.66 0.25
CA LYS A 134 -12.51 -1.75 -0.10
C LYS A 134 -11.35 -1.82 0.88
N GLN A 135 -11.62 -1.92 2.18
CA GLN A 135 -10.59 -2.12 3.19
C GLN A 135 -9.83 -3.45 2.98
N THR A 136 -10.55 -4.51 2.69
CA THR A 136 -9.95 -5.84 2.43
C THR A 136 -9.07 -5.83 1.19
N LEU A 137 -9.54 -5.23 0.09
CA LEU A 137 -8.76 -5.09 -1.14
C LEU A 137 -7.51 -4.22 -0.94
N TYR A 138 -7.64 -3.12 -0.20
CA TYR A 138 -6.49 -2.28 0.17
C TYR A 138 -5.42 -3.08 0.91
N LEU A 139 -5.82 -3.84 1.93
CA LEU A 139 -4.89 -4.67 2.71
C LEU A 139 -4.24 -5.77 1.86
N GLN A 140 -4.98 -6.40 0.96
CA GLN A 140 -4.43 -7.38 0.03
C GLN A 140 -3.37 -6.76 -0.91
N ASP A 141 -3.66 -5.60 -1.47
CA ASP A 141 -2.72 -4.91 -2.36
C ASP A 141 -1.51 -4.38 -1.58
N TYR A 142 -1.71 -3.93 -0.33
CA TYR A 142 -0.60 -3.57 0.57
C TYR A 142 0.33 -4.76 0.83
N ILE A 143 -0.23 -5.93 1.18
CA ILE A 143 0.55 -7.15 1.41
C ILE A 143 1.32 -7.56 0.14
N ARG A 144 0.69 -7.50 -1.03
CA ARG A 144 1.35 -7.80 -2.30
C ARG A 144 2.49 -6.82 -2.62
N ALA A 145 2.29 -5.54 -2.33
CA ALA A 145 3.26 -4.50 -2.64
C ALA A 145 4.45 -4.50 -1.68
N GLU A 146 4.25 -4.85 -0.40
CA GLU A 146 5.24 -4.66 0.65
C GLU A 146 5.78 -5.96 1.26
N CYS A 147 4.97 -7.03 1.31
CA CYS A 147 5.33 -8.26 2.01
C CYS A 147 5.70 -9.43 1.09
N LEU A 148 5.19 -9.48 -0.14
CA LEU A 148 5.37 -10.59 -1.08
C LEU A 148 6.37 -10.25 -2.21
N LYS A 149 7.45 -9.54 -1.87
CA LYS A 149 8.56 -9.30 -2.79
C LYS A 149 9.53 -10.47 -2.83
#